data_26ac3ba5e3ecf8b2aabdb30499bce394
#
_entry.id   26ac3ba5e3ecf8b2aabdb30499bce394
#
_cell.length_a   1.000
_cell.length_b   1.000
_cell.length_c   1.000
_cell.angle_alpha   90.00
_cell.angle_beta   90.00
_cell.angle_gamma   90.00
#
_symmetry.space_group_name_H-M   'P 1'
#
loop_
_entity.id
_entity.type
_entity.pdbx_description
1 polymer ?
#
loop_
_entity_poly.entity_id
_entity_poly.type
_entity_poly.pdbx_seq_one_letter_code
_entity_poly.pdbx_strand_id
1 'polypeptide(L)'
;AMKTIGKILSAFLLAGAAQAQSSFGSDDVSRGEAANGADSFDLTGLEPEDQTVTGKFTTAAAVGPILEVTKSNWAAVREYDGKDLVYFSHIFSWRCGLKGAKYSVNDAPMQDLPMPDCHMKFQQPNSTLNDEALMTFHSHELGSIKSVRIDLMFDNLATQSTTLLREHIMIP
;
A
#
# COMPACT_ATOMS: atom_id res chain seq x y z
N ALA A 1 83.28 34.24 -33.69
CA ALA A 1 82.84 33.91 -32.35
C ALA A 1 81.36 34.10 -32.17
N MET A 2 80.54 33.05 -32.37
CA MET A 2 79.09 33.17 -32.14
C MET A 2 78.70 32.05 -31.16
N LYS A 3 78.23 32.46 -30.02
CA LYS A 3 77.74 31.55 -28.98
C LYS A 3 76.26 31.24 -29.24
N THR A 4 75.94 29.97 -29.41
CA THR A 4 74.61 29.46 -29.56
C THR A 4 74.07 29.18 -28.17
N ILE A 5 72.96 29.80 -27.81
CA ILE A 5 72.27 29.62 -26.54
C ILE A 5 71.18 28.54 -26.77
N GLY A 6 71.37 27.40 -26.14
CA GLY A 6 70.36 26.32 -26.14
C GLY A 6 69.20 26.64 -25.25
N LYS A 7 67.98 26.55 -25.79
CA LYS A 7 66.74 26.64 -25.04
C LYS A 7 66.43 25.26 -24.42
N ILE A 8 66.39 25.23 -23.10
CA ILE A 8 65.92 24.06 -22.33
C ILE A 8 64.39 24.14 -22.26
N LEU A 9 63.74 23.18 -22.87
CA LEU A 9 62.30 23.02 -22.81
C LEU A 9 61.97 22.14 -21.59
N SER A 10 61.48 22.79 -20.52
CA SER A 10 60.95 22.04 -19.36
C SER A 10 59.58 21.47 -19.70
N ALA A 11 59.51 20.18 -19.82
CA ALA A 11 58.24 19.47 -19.91
C ALA A 11 57.65 19.29 -18.50
N PHE A 12 56.54 19.95 -18.22
CA PHE A 12 55.73 19.72 -17.03
C PHE A 12 54.91 18.46 -17.25
N LEU A 13 55.27 17.42 -16.55
CA LEU A 13 54.45 16.21 -16.41
C LEU A 13 53.33 16.53 -15.41
N LEU A 14 52.13 16.72 -15.90
CA LEU A 14 50.93 16.74 -15.10
C LEU A 14 50.60 15.28 -14.76
N ALA A 15 50.86 14.90 -13.52
CA ALA A 15 50.35 13.66 -12.95
C ALA A 15 48.85 13.80 -12.74
N GLY A 16 48.08 13.18 -13.64
CA GLY A 16 46.64 13.03 -13.46
C GLY A 16 46.35 12.07 -12.32
N ALA A 17 45.85 12.58 -11.21
CA ALA A 17 45.29 11.74 -10.17
C ALA A 17 44.04 11.06 -10.73
N ALA A 18 44.10 9.78 -11.01
CA ALA A 18 42.95 8.95 -11.28
C ALA A 18 42.13 8.86 -9.99
N GLN A 19 41.02 9.60 -9.91
CA GLN A 19 40.01 9.39 -8.90
C GLN A 19 39.28 8.09 -9.27
N ALA A 20 39.52 7.06 -8.50
CA ALA A 20 38.70 5.85 -8.53
C ALA A 20 37.32 6.23 -8.03
N GLN A 21 36.40 6.47 -8.94
CA GLN A 21 34.97 6.49 -8.64
C GLN A 21 34.58 5.04 -8.38
N SER A 22 34.45 4.70 -7.09
CA SER A 22 33.73 3.50 -6.69
C SER A 22 32.27 3.72 -7.08
N SER A 23 31.89 3.18 -8.23
CA SER A 23 30.48 2.94 -8.54
C SER A 23 30.00 1.90 -7.55
N PHE A 24 29.40 2.33 -6.45
CA PHE A 24 28.46 1.50 -5.75
C PHE A 24 27.35 1.19 -6.75
N GLY A 25 27.34 -0.05 -7.22
CA GLY A 25 26.20 -0.58 -7.94
C GLY A 25 25.00 -0.40 -7.05
N SER A 26 24.16 0.56 -7.42
CA SER A 26 22.80 0.56 -6.97
C SER A 26 22.19 -0.72 -7.55
N ASP A 27 22.14 -1.76 -6.74
CA ASP A 27 21.19 -2.83 -6.99
C ASP A 27 19.83 -2.13 -7.05
N ASP A 28 19.36 -1.95 -8.27
CA ASP A 28 17.99 -1.60 -8.57
C ASP A 28 17.15 -2.80 -8.08
N VAL A 29 16.97 -2.84 -6.77
CA VAL A 29 15.81 -3.50 -6.21
C VAL A 29 14.65 -2.67 -6.76
N SER A 30 14.06 -3.18 -7.83
CA SER A 30 12.77 -2.74 -8.33
C SER A 30 11.83 -2.80 -7.14
N ARG A 31 11.85 -1.72 -6.37
CA ARG A 31 10.83 -1.38 -5.41
C ARG A 31 9.62 -1.15 -6.31
N GLY A 32 8.81 -2.21 -6.46
CA GLY A 32 7.55 -2.05 -7.15
C GLY A 32 6.91 -0.79 -6.58
N GLU A 33 6.76 0.22 -7.42
CA GLU A 33 6.06 1.42 -7.06
C GLU A 33 4.74 0.95 -6.48
N ALA A 34 4.57 1.14 -5.18
CA ALA A 34 3.27 1.03 -4.57
C ALA A 34 2.41 2.04 -5.33
N ALA A 35 1.63 1.54 -6.29
CA ALA A 35 0.71 2.35 -7.04
C ALA A 35 -0.10 3.11 -5.99
N ASN A 36 0.02 4.43 -5.99
CA ASN A 36 -0.68 5.27 -5.04
C ASN A 36 -2.16 4.96 -5.19
N GLY A 37 -2.81 4.51 -4.11
CA GLY A 37 -4.24 4.15 -4.12
C GLY A 37 -5.16 5.23 -4.66
N ALA A 38 -4.68 6.47 -4.77
CA ALA A 38 -5.35 7.60 -5.41
C ALA A 38 -5.87 7.32 -6.83
N ASP A 39 -5.15 6.48 -7.61
CA ASP A 39 -5.53 6.20 -8.99
C ASP A 39 -6.80 5.36 -9.13
N SER A 40 -7.21 4.66 -8.08
CA SER A 40 -8.41 3.81 -8.10
C SER A 40 -9.68 4.53 -7.70
N PHE A 41 -9.59 5.74 -7.11
CA PHE A 41 -10.73 6.52 -6.63
C PHE A 41 -10.89 7.82 -7.41
N ASP A 42 -12.13 8.14 -7.75
CA ASP A 42 -12.49 9.48 -8.22
C ASP A 42 -12.78 10.37 -7.00
N LEU A 43 -11.92 11.36 -6.77
CA LEU A 43 -12.05 12.30 -5.66
C LEU A 43 -12.84 13.56 -6.03
N THR A 44 -13.34 13.65 -7.28
CA THR A 44 -14.03 14.85 -7.78
C THR A 44 -15.29 15.14 -6.96
N GLY A 45 -15.36 16.34 -6.38
CA GLY A 45 -16.51 16.79 -5.60
C GLY A 45 -16.65 16.16 -4.23
N LEU A 46 -15.66 15.38 -3.77
CA LEU A 46 -15.62 14.86 -2.41
C LEU A 46 -15.02 15.91 -1.48
N GLU A 47 -15.56 16.00 -0.27
CA GLU A 47 -15.03 16.84 0.81
C GLU A 47 -14.53 15.93 1.95
N PRO A 48 -13.41 16.27 2.60
CA PRO A 48 -12.95 15.56 3.78
C PRO A 48 -13.90 15.75 4.96
N GLU A 49 -14.06 14.70 5.76
CA GLU A 49 -14.86 14.74 6.97
C GLU A 49 -14.11 15.30 8.17
N ASP A 50 -14.82 15.69 9.23
CA ASP A 50 -14.20 16.18 10.46
C ASP A 50 -13.32 15.10 11.10
N GLN A 51 -12.08 15.46 11.43
CA GLN A 51 -11.06 14.55 11.98
C GLN A 51 -10.97 14.62 13.51
N THR A 52 -11.98 15.10 14.20
CA THR A 52 -12.02 15.13 15.66
C THR A 52 -11.98 13.71 16.24
N VAL A 53 -10.91 13.39 16.96
CA VAL A 53 -10.72 12.06 17.55
C VAL A 53 -11.60 11.91 18.79
N THR A 54 -12.55 10.97 18.73
CA THR A 54 -13.52 10.71 19.81
C THR A 54 -13.14 9.50 20.68
N GLY A 55 -12.04 8.80 20.38
CA GLY A 55 -11.68 7.53 21.02
C GLY A 55 -12.46 6.31 20.51
N LYS A 56 -13.37 6.50 19.53
CA LYS A 56 -14.19 5.43 18.96
C LYS A 56 -13.68 4.88 17.62
N PHE A 57 -12.51 5.32 17.17
CA PHE A 57 -11.89 4.93 15.90
C PHE A 57 -12.81 5.16 14.69
N THR A 58 -13.33 6.38 14.59
CA THR A 58 -14.30 6.76 13.55
C THR A 58 -13.77 7.82 12.58
N THR A 59 -12.46 8.08 12.57
CA THR A 59 -11.83 9.05 11.69
C THR A 59 -10.52 8.50 11.11
N ALA A 60 -10.09 9.01 9.95
CA ALA A 60 -8.78 8.71 9.37
C ALA A 60 -7.63 8.95 10.35
N ALA A 61 -7.68 10.04 11.12
CA ALA A 61 -6.67 10.36 12.13
C ALA A 61 -6.52 9.24 13.19
N ALA A 62 -7.62 8.55 13.52
CA ALA A 62 -7.62 7.47 14.50
C ALA A 62 -7.23 6.11 13.89
N VAL A 63 -7.74 5.77 12.70
CA VAL A 63 -7.56 4.43 12.11
C VAL A 63 -6.39 4.34 11.13
N GLY A 64 -6.02 5.44 10.48
CA GLY A 64 -4.97 5.46 9.46
C GLY A 64 -3.63 4.91 9.94
N PRO A 65 -3.09 5.33 11.09
CA PRO A 65 -1.84 4.77 11.62
C PRO A 65 -1.93 3.26 11.93
N ILE A 66 -3.11 2.77 12.35
CA ILE A 66 -3.33 1.35 12.63
C ILE A 66 -3.30 0.57 11.31
N LEU A 67 -4.06 1.01 10.31
CA LEU A 67 -4.11 0.37 9.01
C LEU A 67 -2.75 0.40 8.32
N GLU A 68 -1.96 1.48 8.44
CA GLU A 68 -0.62 1.56 7.88
C GLU A 68 0.30 0.46 8.42
N VAL A 69 0.37 0.27 9.74
CA VAL A 69 1.26 -0.73 10.35
C VAL A 69 0.72 -2.16 10.25
N THR A 70 -0.53 -2.34 9.85
CA THR A 70 -1.19 -3.65 9.73
C THR A 70 -1.54 -4.02 8.30
N LYS A 71 -0.88 -3.42 7.30
CA LYS A 71 -1.14 -3.69 5.87
C LYS A 71 -1.12 -5.18 5.51
N SER A 72 -0.25 -5.97 6.15
CA SER A 72 -0.19 -7.42 5.96
C SER A 72 -1.46 -8.17 6.37
N ASN A 73 -2.33 -7.56 7.16
CA ASN A 73 -3.56 -8.16 7.67
C ASN A 73 -4.82 -7.66 6.93
N TRP A 74 -4.68 -6.81 5.91
CA TRP A 74 -5.84 -6.25 5.20
C TRP A 74 -6.66 -7.32 4.48
N ALA A 75 -6.02 -8.41 4.07
CA ALA A 75 -6.71 -9.59 3.57
C ALA A 75 -6.13 -10.87 4.19
N ALA A 76 -6.94 -11.90 4.23
CA ALA A 76 -6.52 -13.27 4.53
C ALA A 76 -7.19 -14.22 3.54
N VAL A 77 -6.52 -15.32 3.20
CA VAL A 77 -7.07 -16.36 2.33
C VAL A 77 -7.17 -17.67 3.11
N ARG A 78 -8.30 -18.32 3.02
CA ARG A 78 -8.54 -19.65 3.61
C ARG A 78 -9.09 -20.58 2.54
N GLU A 79 -8.54 -21.79 2.49
CA GLU A 79 -9.15 -22.89 1.73
C GLU A 79 -10.26 -23.54 2.57
N TYR A 80 -11.48 -23.47 2.09
CA TYR A 80 -12.62 -24.04 2.80
C TYR A 80 -13.67 -24.54 1.81
N ASP A 81 -14.16 -25.76 2.03
CA ASP A 81 -15.22 -26.40 1.23
C ASP A 81 -14.96 -26.35 -0.29
N GLY A 82 -13.71 -26.66 -0.70
CA GLY A 82 -13.31 -26.67 -2.11
C GLY A 82 -13.22 -25.28 -2.76
N LYS A 83 -13.11 -24.22 -1.98
CA LYS A 83 -13.00 -22.83 -2.42
C LYS A 83 -11.84 -22.13 -1.72
N ASP A 84 -11.35 -21.07 -2.35
CA ASP A 84 -10.58 -20.03 -1.69
C ASP A 84 -11.54 -18.94 -1.20
N LEU A 85 -11.49 -18.65 0.09
CA LEU A 85 -12.22 -17.54 0.69
C LEU A 85 -11.25 -16.41 0.99
N VAL A 86 -11.46 -15.23 0.39
CA VAL A 86 -10.72 -13.99 0.72
C VAL A 86 -11.49 -13.22 1.76
N TYR A 87 -10.89 -13.01 2.92
CA TYR A 87 -11.46 -12.26 4.04
C TYR A 87 -10.89 -10.85 4.10
N PHE A 88 -11.76 -9.86 4.35
CA PHE A 88 -11.41 -8.46 4.58
C PHE A 88 -11.82 -7.98 5.99
N SER A 89 -12.02 -8.91 6.92
CA SER A 89 -12.52 -8.66 8.29
C SER A 89 -11.69 -7.62 9.03
N HIS A 90 -10.38 -7.55 8.79
CA HIS A 90 -9.51 -6.56 9.41
C HIS A 90 -9.89 -5.13 8.98
N ILE A 91 -10.09 -4.91 7.67
CA ILE A 91 -10.53 -3.60 7.15
C ILE A 91 -11.90 -3.22 7.74
N PHE A 92 -12.83 -4.18 7.82
CA PHE A 92 -14.17 -3.95 8.38
C PHE A 92 -14.12 -3.51 9.84
N SER A 93 -13.12 -3.99 10.61
CA SER A 93 -12.92 -3.59 12.01
C SER A 93 -12.49 -2.12 12.18
N TRP A 94 -12.08 -1.45 11.10
CA TRP A 94 -11.65 -0.05 11.10
C TRP A 94 -12.41 0.81 10.08
N ARG A 95 -13.53 0.29 9.55
CA ARG A 95 -14.25 0.90 8.42
C ARG A 95 -14.80 2.30 8.69
N CYS A 96 -15.05 2.64 9.96
CA CYS A 96 -15.65 3.94 10.31
C CYS A 96 -14.74 5.15 10.03
N GLY A 97 -13.46 4.96 9.77
CA GLY A 97 -12.57 6.03 9.31
C GLY A 97 -12.29 5.95 7.79
N LEU A 98 -13.04 5.10 7.07
CA LEU A 98 -12.90 4.91 5.63
C LEU A 98 -14.11 5.49 4.90
N LYS A 99 -13.86 6.16 3.77
CA LYS A 99 -14.87 6.59 2.82
C LYS A 99 -15.16 5.53 1.77
N GLY A 100 -14.18 4.65 1.50
CA GLY A 100 -14.34 3.54 0.57
C GLY A 100 -13.14 2.61 0.56
N ALA A 101 -13.36 1.42 0.05
CA ALA A 101 -12.33 0.44 -0.22
C ALA A 101 -12.56 -0.21 -1.58
N LYS A 102 -11.47 -0.56 -2.25
CA LYS A 102 -11.49 -1.34 -3.49
C LYS A 102 -10.49 -2.47 -3.39
N TYR A 103 -10.72 -3.52 -4.14
CA TYR A 103 -9.79 -4.64 -4.22
C TYR A 103 -9.74 -5.23 -5.63
N SER A 104 -8.68 -5.95 -5.92
CA SER A 104 -8.58 -6.84 -7.07
C SER A 104 -7.88 -8.13 -6.68
N VAL A 105 -8.16 -9.20 -7.42
CA VAL A 105 -7.52 -10.50 -7.27
C VAL A 105 -6.78 -10.81 -8.57
N ASN A 106 -5.51 -11.21 -8.47
CA ASN A 106 -4.67 -11.59 -9.61
C ASN A 106 -4.62 -10.53 -10.73
N ASP A 107 -4.43 -9.26 -10.37
CA ASP A 107 -4.35 -8.14 -11.30
C ASP A 107 -5.62 -7.92 -12.17
N ALA A 108 -6.76 -8.47 -11.76
CA ALA A 108 -8.04 -8.14 -12.37
C ALA A 108 -8.38 -6.65 -12.16
N PRO A 109 -9.32 -6.07 -12.90
CA PRO A 109 -9.76 -4.71 -12.66
C PRO A 109 -10.18 -4.50 -11.20
N MET A 110 -9.85 -3.31 -10.65
CA MET A 110 -10.29 -2.93 -9.30
C MET A 110 -11.81 -2.90 -9.23
N GLN A 111 -12.35 -3.46 -8.17
CA GLN A 111 -13.79 -3.45 -7.87
C GLN A 111 -14.03 -2.90 -6.46
N ASP A 112 -15.21 -2.33 -6.25
CA ASP A 112 -15.58 -1.84 -4.94
C ASP A 112 -15.66 -2.99 -3.94
N LEU A 113 -15.16 -2.74 -2.72
CA LEU A 113 -15.37 -3.60 -1.57
C LEU A 113 -16.53 -3.01 -0.74
N PRO A 114 -17.76 -3.52 -0.91
CA PRO A 114 -18.88 -3.03 -0.14
C PRO A 114 -18.68 -3.34 1.33
N MET A 115 -18.80 -2.31 2.16
CA MET A 115 -18.69 -2.41 3.62
C MET A 115 -20.00 -2.01 4.25
N PRO A 116 -20.37 -2.59 5.41
CA PRO A 116 -21.53 -2.10 6.16
C PRO A 116 -21.29 -0.68 6.67
N ASP A 117 -22.38 0.03 6.92
CA ASP A 117 -22.33 1.37 7.49
C ASP A 117 -21.60 1.39 8.85
N CYS A 118 -21.06 2.57 9.19
CA CYS A 118 -20.53 2.82 10.52
C CYS A 118 -21.69 2.93 11.53
N HIS A 119 -21.67 2.12 12.58
CA HIS A 119 -22.73 2.07 13.60
C HIS A 119 -22.54 3.15 14.68
N MET A 120 -22.59 4.43 14.29
CA MET A 120 -22.29 5.59 15.16
C MET A 120 -23.09 5.63 16.46
N LYS A 121 -24.26 4.99 16.50
CA LYS A 121 -25.12 4.90 17.69
C LYS A 121 -24.62 3.87 18.71
N PHE A 122 -23.72 2.98 18.32
CA PHE A 122 -23.19 1.94 19.20
C PHE A 122 -21.98 2.43 19.99
N GLN A 123 -21.73 1.79 21.11
CA GLN A 123 -20.52 2.06 21.89
C GLN A 123 -19.25 1.71 21.10
N GLN A 124 -19.33 0.70 20.24
CA GLN A 124 -18.27 0.28 19.32
C GLN A 124 -18.77 0.39 17.87
N PRO A 125 -18.60 1.55 17.22
CA PRO A 125 -19.16 1.80 15.89
C PRO A 125 -18.64 0.85 14.79
N ASN A 126 -17.45 0.33 14.95
CA ASN A 126 -16.83 -0.60 13.99
C ASN A 126 -17.26 -2.06 14.17
N SER A 127 -18.10 -2.40 15.15
CA SER A 127 -18.56 -3.78 15.34
C SER A 127 -19.33 -4.28 14.12
N THR A 128 -19.00 -5.49 13.68
CA THR A 128 -19.75 -6.20 12.61
C THR A 128 -20.93 -6.92 13.23
N LEU A 129 -22.11 -6.71 12.69
CA LEU A 129 -23.34 -7.40 13.11
C LEU A 129 -23.43 -8.77 12.44
N ASN A 130 -24.28 -9.65 12.98
CA ASN A 130 -24.39 -11.04 12.49
C ASN A 130 -24.83 -11.12 11.03
N ASP A 131 -25.71 -10.25 10.58
CA ASP A 131 -26.18 -10.15 9.20
C ASP A 131 -25.14 -9.56 8.23
N GLU A 132 -24.16 -8.83 8.76
CA GLU A 132 -23.05 -8.25 8.00
C GLU A 132 -21.86 -9.23 7.86
N ALA A 133 -21.82 -10.30 8.63
CA ALA A 133 -20.68 -11.23 8.66
C ALA A 133 -20.37 -11.85 7.28
N LEU A 134 -21.39 -12.08 6.46
CA LEU A 134 -21.23 -12.62 5.11
C LEU A 134 -20.61 -11.62 4.12
N MET A 135 -20.62 -10.34 4.41
CA MET A 135 -19.97 -9.32 3.58
C MET A 135 -18.45 -9.31 3.75
N THR A 136 -17.93 -9.94 4.80
CA THR A 136 -16.51 -9.88 5.15
C THR A 136 -15.62 -10.74 4.26
N PHE A 137 -16.18 -11.62 3.43
CA PHE A 137 -15.40 -12.50 2.55
C PHE A 137 -16.03 -12.69 1.17
N HIS A 138 -15.19 -13.03 0.22
CA HIS A 138 -15.55 -13.38 -1.16
C HIS A 138 -15.00 -14.76 -1.52
N SER A 139 -15.78 -15.53 -2.28
CA SER A 139 -15.43 -16.89 -2.67
C SER A 139 -14.86 -16.94 -4.07
N HIS A 140 -13.76 -17.68 -4.25
CA HIS A 140 -13.07 -17.92 -5.53
C HIS A 140 -12.86 -19.43 -5.76
N GLU A 141 -12.42 -19.81 -6.95
CA GLU A 141 -12.01 -21.20 -7.22
C GLU A 141 -10.82 -21.60 -6.34
N LEU A 142 -10.81 -22.84 -5.89
CA LEU A 142 -9.74 -23.37 -5.05
C LEU A 142 -8.37 -23.20 -5.72
N GLY A 143 -7.41 -22.63 -5.00
CA GLY A 143 -6.05 -22.41 -5.46
C GLY A 143 -5.91 -21.32 -6.55
N SER A 144 -6.98 -20.60 -6.88
CA SER A 144 -6.96 -19.60 -7.95
C SER A 144 -6.32 -18.28 -7.54
N ILE A 145 -6.32 -17.94 -6.25
CA ILE A 145 -5.78 -16.68 -5.76
C ILE A 145 -4.27 -16.75 -5.69
N LYS A 146 -3.59 -15.78 -6.32
CA LYS A 146 -2.13 -15.59 -6.27
C LYS A 146 -1.77 -14.32 -5.51
N SER A 147 -2.53 -13.25 -5.72
CA SER A 147 -2.34 -11.96 -5.07
C SER A 147 -3.68 -11.26 -4.85
N VAL A 148 -3.71 -10.38 -3.85
CA VAL A 148 -4.84 -9.50 -3.57
C VAL A 148 -4.30 -8.08 -3.43
N ARG A 149 -4.73 -7.17 -4.30
CA ARG A 149 -4.48 -5.74 -4.17
C ARG A 149 -5.66 -5.10 -3.45
N ILE A 150 -5.38 -4.20 -2.52
CA ILE A 150 -6.37 -3.44 -1.77
C ILE A 150 -5.99 -1.97 -1.81
N ASP A 151 -6.94 -1.12 -2.14
CA ASP A 151 -6.85 0.33 -2.06
C ASP A 151 -7.90 0.84 -1.08
N LEU A 152 -7.48 1.69 -0.16
CA LEU A 152 -8.36 2.33 0.83
C LEU A 152 -8.40 3.84 0.58
N MET A 153 -9.58 4.42 0.69
CA MET A 153 -9.80 5.85 0.77
C MET A 153 -10.36 6.18 2.16
N PHE A 154 -9.66 7.02 2.89
CA PHE A 154 -10.06 7.49 4.20
C PHE A 154 -11.10 8.61 4.12
N ASP A 155 -11.78 8.90 5.21
CA ASP A 155 -12.76 9.98 5.31
C ASP A 155 -12.14 11.39 5.17
N ASN A 156 -10.83 11.53 5.35
CA ASN A 156 -10.07 12.75 5.04
C ASN A 156 -9.55 12.78 3.58
N LEU A 157 -10.00 11.85 2.73
CA LEU A 157 -9.61 11.66 1.33
C LEU A 157 -8.16 11.22 1.09
N ALA A 158 -7.37 10.97 2.13
CA ALA A 158 -6.09 10.30 1.98
C ALA A 158 -6.31 8.85 1.50
N THR A 159 -5.34 8.32 0.76
CA THR A 159 -5.41 6.96 0.24
C THR A 159 -4.21 6.12 0.68
N GLN A 160 -4.43 4.83 0.84
CA GLN A 160 -3.39 3.86 1.08
C GLN A 160 -3.62 2.63 0.20
N SER A 161 -2.55 1.95 -0.20
CA SER A 161 -2.60 0.78 -1.04
C SER A 161 -1.64 -0.30 -0.56
N THR A 162 -1.97 -1.56 -0.84
CA THR A 162 -1.06 -2.70 -0.66
C THR A 162 -1.41 -3.81 -1.66
N THR A 163 -0.39 -4.60 -2.02
CA THR A 163 -0.58 -5.87 -2.75
C THR A 163 0.01 -6.99 -1.90
N LEU A 164 -0.81 -7.98 -1.61
CA LEU A 164 -0.49 -9.11 -0.74
C LEU A 164 -0.41 -10.39 -1.56
N LEU A 165 0.68 -11.13 -1.42
CA LEU A 165 0.83 -12.43 -2.07
C LEU A 165 0.14 -13.51 -1.22
N ARG A 166 -0.48 -14.51 -1.90
CA ARG A 166 -1.17 -15.63 -1.27
C ARG A 166 -0.37 -16.26 -0.11
N GLU A 167 0.90 -16.53 -0.35
CA GLU A 167 1.79 -17.19 0.62
C GLU A 167 1.92 -16.44 1.96
N HIS A 168 1.71 -15.13 1.95
CA HIS A 168 1.84 -14.29 3.14
C HIS A 168 0.51 -14.10 3.88
N ILE A 169 -0.62 -14.46 3.27
CA ILE A 169 -1.97 -14.21 3.81
C ILE A 169 -2.82 -15.47 3.98
N MET A 170 -2.22 -16.65 3.74
CA MET A 170 -2.90 -17.92 4.00
C MET A 170 -3.11 -18.13 5.50
N ILE A 171 -4.33 -18.50 5.87
CA ILE A 171 -4.70 -18.90 7.23
C ILE A 171 -5.25 -20.34 7.25
N PRO A 172 -5.10 -21.06 8.37
CA PRO A 172 -5.58 -22.43 8.52
C PRO A 172 -7.09 -22.60 8.35
#